data_e52c70533fe0186699c661e922568235
#
_entry.id   e52c70533fe0186699c661e922568235
#
_cell.length_a   1.000
_cell.length_b   1.000
_cell.length_c   1.000
_cell.angle_alpha   90.00
_cell.angle_beta   90.00
_cell.angle_gamma   90.00
#
_symmetry.space_group_name_H-M   'P 1'
#
loop_
_entity.id
_entity.type
_entity.pdbx_description
1 polymer ?
#
loop_
_entity_poly.entity_id
_entity_poly.type
_entity_poly.pdbx_seq_one_letter_code
_entity_poly.pdbx_strand_id
1 'polypeptide(L)'
;MYKRQNVTDTAFLGHVGEVELGASALAGVLYMAIYMLGFGFSIGVQILIARKNGERKYGEIGGIFMQGAFFLLALAAVMFFLCDSITIHILSRLISSDQVYAAASSYLEWRRYGLFFSFIAILFRAFYIGITETRTLTLNSIVMVLSNIVFNYILIFGKFGFPALGIAGAAIGSSLAELVSLLFYVAYTWLKVDKKKYALFQQFSFKLSEFKRIWNISCWTMLQSILFPSQWFLFFIAIEHLGERPLAIANIMRSINTCFFMAIFAFSDTTSSMVSNLLGSGKEKNEIWLACKRAIRLTYMIGIPFLLLSALFPTVLLQIYTNSQELVQAALPTMYIMLLGYLLSAPGLVLFNAVSGTGNTSRSMKIMLITISIYVVYVVVMVMYLQVDVAIAWTSEYIYGGMLLLLSYLYLKSGNWNKRI
;
A
#
# COMPACT_ATOMS: atom_id res chain seq x y z
N MET A 1 4.80 -5.18 -2.45
CA MET A 1 6.20 -5.32 -2.08
C MET A 1 6.36 -5.44 -0.56
N TYR A 2 6.23 -4.37 0.21
CA TYR A 2 6.44 -4.32 1.66
C TYR A 2 5.67 -5.39 2.48
N LYS A 3 4.39 -5.63 2.19
CA LYS A 3 3.58 -6.66 2.89
C LYS A 3 4.14 -8.09 2.79
N ARG A 4 4.84 -8.42 1.70
CA ARG A 4 5.42 -9.75 1.51
C ARG A 4 6.71 -9.96 2.32
N GLN A 5 7.53 -8.92 2.45
CA GLN A 5 8.71 -8.93 3.32
C GLN A 5 8.31 -9.10 4.78
N ASN A 6 7.31 -8.34 5.25
CA ASN A 6 6.81 -8.47 6.63
C ASN A 6 6.40 -9.89 6.99
N VAL A 7 5.76 -10.63 6.07
CA VAL A 7 5.38 -12.03 6.33
C VAL A 7 6.61 -12.91 6.54
N THR A 8 7.64 -12.72 5.70
CA THR A 8 8.89 -13.49 5.82
C THR A 8 9.64 -13.12 7.10
N ASP A 9 9.81 -11.83 7.37
CA ASP A 9 10.48 -11.33 8.56
C ASP A 9 9.79 -11.84 9.84
N THR A 10 8.45 -11.77 9.89
CA THR A 10 7.64 -12.28 11.02
C THR A 10 7.83 -13.79 11.22
N ALA A 11 7.83 -14.57 10.13
CA ALA A 11 8.01 -16.00 10.20
C ALA A 11 9.40 -16.38 10.75
N PHE A 12 10.46 -15.70 10.31
CA PHE A 12 11.81 -15.95 10.82
C PHE A 12 12.00 -15.47 12.25
N LEU A 13 11.52 -14.27 12.60
CA LEU A 13 11.67 -13.70 13.94
C LEU A 13 10.84 -14.44 14.99
N GLY A 14 9.72 -15.06 14.60
CA GLY A 14 8.96 -15.95 15.49
C GLY A 14 9.75 -17.18 15.97
N HIS A 15 10.84 -17.57 15.27
CA HIS A 15 11.76 -18.63 15.71
C HIS A 15 12.95 -18.09 16.52
N VAL A 16 13.11 -16.78 16.62
CA VAL A 16 14.17 -16.15 17.44
C VAL A 16 13.67 -15.92 18.86
N GLY A 17 12.50 -15.25 19.01
CA GLY A 17 11.93 -14.97 20.32
C GLY A 17 10.67 -14.09 20.24
N GLU A 18 9.92 -14.09 21.35
CA GLU A 18 8.68 -13.29 21.47
C GLU A 18 8.99 -11.79 21.52
N VAL A 19 10.10 -11.41 22.13
CA VAL A 19 10.55 -10.00 22.23
C VAL A 19 10.85 -9.44 20.84
N GLU A 20 11.64 -10.17 20.04
CA GLU A 20 12.02 -9.78 18.68
C GLU A 20 10.80 -9.72 17.75
N LEU A 21 9.89 -10.67 17.89
CA LEU A 21 8.64 -10.69 17.13
C LEU A 21 7.77 -9.46 17.45
N GLY A 22 7.55 -9.18 18.73
CA GLY A 22 6.78 -8.01 19.19
C GLY A 22 7.43 -6.68 18.79
N ALA A 23 8.74 -6.58 18.96
CA ALA A 23 9.52 -5.41 18.60
C ALA A 23 9.47 -5.11 17.09
N SER A 24 9.63 -6.15 16.27
CA SER A 24 9.56 -6.00 14.80
C SER A 24 8.17 -5.56 14.32
N ALA A 25 7.10 -6.00 14.97
CA ALA A 25 5.75 -5.59 14.66
C ALA A 25 5.56 -4.09 14.91
N LEU A 26 5.97 -3.58 16.08
CA LEU A 26 5.86 -2.17 16.45
C LEU A 26 6.74 -1.27 15.58
N ALA A 27 8.02 -1.62 15.43
CA ALA A 27 8.95 -0.90 14.56
C ALA A 27 8.51 -0.92 13.09
N GLY A 28 7.96 -2.05 12.62
CA GLY A 28 7.42 -2.22 11.28
C GLY A 28 6.26 -1.29 10.96
N VAL A 29 5.38 -1.01 11.94
CA VAL A 29 4.27 -0.04 11.76
C VAL A 29 4.82 1.37 11.53
N LEU A 30 5.82 1.80 12.30
CA LEU A 30 6.45 3.12 12.11
C LEU A 30 7.16 3.22 10.77
N TYR A 31 7.96 2.21 10.43
CA TYR A 31 8.62 2.16 9.13
C TYR A 31 7.61 2.19 7.97
N MET A 32 6.48 1.46 8.10
CA MET A 32 5.41 1.47 7.12
C MET A 32 4.79 2.87 6.95
N ALA A 33 4.60 3.61 8.02
CA ALA A 33 4.07 4.98 7.95
C ALA A 33 5.01 5.90 7.14
N ILE A 34 6.32 5.81 7.38
CA ILE A 34 7.34 6.55 6.61
C ILE A 34 7.34 6.09 5.14
N TYR A 35 7.31 4.77 4.90
CA TYR A 35 7.29 4.21 3.55
C TYR A 35 6.06 4.68 2.75
N MET A 36 4.90 4.80 3.40
CA MET A 36 3.64 5.26 2.75
C MET A 36 3.73 6.69 2.23
N LEU A 37 4.54 7.56 2.84
CA LEU A 37 4.81 8.90 2.31
C LEU A 37 5.46 8.84 0.92
N GLY A 38 6.57 8.10 0.82
CA GLY A 38 7.26 7.92 -0.47
C GLY A 38 6.39 7.19 -1.49
N PHE A 39 5.65 6.17 -1.06
CA PHE A 39 4.72 5.44 -1.91
C PHE A 39 3.63 6.35 -2.47
N GLY A 40 3.00 7.17 -1.64
CA GLY A 40 2.00 8.14 -2.08
C GLY A 40 2.56 9.16 -3.07
N PHE A 41 3.77 9.66 -2.86
CA PHE A 41 4.44 10.54 -3.82
C PHE A 41 4.65 9.83 -5.17
N SER A 42 5.11 8.59 -5.14
CA SER A 42 5.35 7.81 -6.36
C SER A 42 4.09 7.57 -7.20
N ILE A 43 2.90 7.49 -6.57
CA ILE A 43 1.62 7.40 -7.29
C ILE A 43 1.37 8.66 -8.12
N GLY A 44 1.64 9.84 -7.59
CA GLY A 44 1.51 11.08 -8.34
C GLY A 44 2.46 11.14 -9.54
N VAL A 45 3.71 10.72 -9.36
CA VAL A 45 4.70 10.57 -10.44
C VAL A 45 4.22 9.55 -11.48
N GLN A 46 3.68 8.41 -11.05
CA GLN A 46 3.12 7.37 -11.92
C GLN A 46 2.00 7.92 -12.82
N ILE A 47 1.08 8.72 -12.29
CA ILE A 47 0.00 9.36 -13.03
C ILE A 47 0.55 10.29 -14.13
N LEU A 48 1.57 11.10 -13.80
CA LEU A 48 2.20 11.99 -14.76
C LEU A 48 2.96 11.26 -15.87
N ILE A 49 3.73 10.23 -15.50
CA ILE A 49 4.43 9.38 -16.47
C ILE A 49 3.41 8.71 -17.41
N ALA A 50 2.33 8.16 -16.85
CA ALA A 50 1.27 7.55 -17.63
C ALA A 50 0.62 8.55 -18.61
N ARG A 51 0.39 9.80 -18.16
CA ARG A 51 -0.15 10.86 -19.02
C ARG A 51 0.79 11.15 -20.18
N LYS A 52 2.10 11.33 -19.91
CA LYS A 52 3.09 11.62 -20.93
C LYS A 52 3.31 10.45 -21.89
N ASN A 53 3.21 9.23 -21.39
CA ASN A 53 3.24 8.03 -22.22
C ASN A 53 2.05 8.01 -23.20
N GLY A 54 0.84 8.31 -22.72
CA GLY A 54 -0.36 8.44 -23.56
C GLY A 54 -0.26 9.57 -24.60
N GLU A 55 0.29 10.73 -24.22
CA GLU A 55 0.57 11.87 -25.11
C GLU A 55 1.67 11.57 -26.15
N ARG A 56 2.35 10.42 -26.06
CA ARG A 56 3.55 10.06 -26.84
C ARG A 56 4.72 11.02 -26.65
N LYS A 57 4.72 11.81 -25.58
CA LYS A 57 5.80 12.72 -25.20
C LYS A 57 6.84 12.01 -24.33
N TYR A 58 7.39 10.96 -24.89
CA TYR A 58 8.29 10.04 -24.17
C TYR A 58 9.52 10.75 -23.60
N GLY A 59 10.07 11.75 -24.30
CA GLY A 59 11.26 12.51 -23.85
C GLY A 59 11.03 13.35 -22.59
N GLU A 60 9.79 13.65 -22.21
CA GLU A 60 9.49 14.37 -20.95
C GLU A 60 9.47 13.42 -19.72
N ILE A 61 9.37 12.10 -19.94
CA ILE A 61 9.25 11.11 -18.87
C ILE A 61 10.50 11.07 -18.00
N GLY A 62 11.68 11.14 -18.62
CA GLY A 62 12.96 11.14 -17.90
C GLY A 62 13.10 12.31 -16.93
N GLY A 63 12.66 13.51 -17.35
CA GLY A 63 12.64 14.69 -16.47
C GLY A 63 11.76 14.49 -15.25
N ILE A 64 10.53 13.97 -15.43
CA ILE A 64 9.60 13.66 -14.35
C ILE A 64 10.19 12.61 -13.41
N PHE A 65 10.78 11.55 -13.95
CA PHE A 65 11.43 10.49 -13.18
C PHE A 65 12.59 11.04 -12.34
N MET A 66 13.48 11.81 -12.93
CA MET A 66 14.66 12.34 -12.24
C MET A 66 14.29 13.35 -11.14
N GLN A 67 13.31 14.22 -11.38
CA GLN A 67 12.81 15.13 -10.34
C GLN A 67 12.11 14.37 -9.21
N GLY A 68 11.37 13.30 -9.54
CA GLY A 68 10.80 12.40 -8.55
C GLY A 68 11.89 11.70 -7.73
N ALA A 69 12.97 11.25 -8.35
CA ALA A 69 14.11 10.65 -7.68
C ALA A 69 14.78 11.61 -6.71
N PHE A 70 15.03 12.84 -7.16
CA PHE A 70 15.61 13.89 -6.31
C PHE A 70 14.77 14.14 -5.05
N PHE A 71 13.46 14.30 -5.21
CA PHE A 71 12.58 14.50 -4.06
C PHE A 71 12.55 13.30 -3.12
N LEU A 72 12.44 12.08 -3.65
CA LEU A 72 12.38 10.87 -2.84
C LEU A 72 13.71 10.61 -2.09
N LEU A 73 14.85 10.92 -2.71
CA LEU A 73 16.14 10.86 -2.01
C LEU A 73 16.24 11.92 -0.91
N ALA A 74 15.78 13.14 -1.18
CA ALA A 74 15.72 14.19 -0.16
C ALA A 74 14.77 13.79 1.00
N LEU A 75 13.60 13.22 0.68
CA LEU A 75 12.67 12.70 1.68
C LEU A 75 13.29 11.53 2.48
N ALA A 76 14.01 10.61 1.80
CA ALA A 76 14.73 9.54 2.47
C ALA A 76 15.78 10.08 3.45
N ALA A 77 16.54 11.08 3.03
CA ALA A 77 17.53 11.72 3.89
C ALA A 77 16.88 12.39 5.11
N VAL A 78 15.82 13.16 4.91
CA VAL A 78 15.06 13.78 6.02
C VAL A 78 14.54 12.71 6.98
N MET A 79 13.91 11.65 6.47
CA MET A 79 13.37 10.57 7.31
C MET A 79 14.48 9.75 7.99
N PHE A 80 15.63 9.58 7.37
CA PHE A 80 16.79 8.93 7.94
C PHE A 80 17.27 9.63 9.22
N PHE A 81 17.38 10.97 9.20
CA PHE A 81 17.78 11.76 10.36
C PHE A 81 16.65 11.89 11.39
N LEU A 82 15.39 11.96 10.95
CA LEU A 82 14.24 12.01 11.86
C LEU A 82 13.98 10.66 12.55
N CYS A 83 14.44 9.56 12.01
CA CYS A 83 14.19 8.23 12.56
C CYS A 83 14.66 8.10 14.01
N ASP A 84 15.82 8.65 14.36
CA ASP A 84 16.33 8.64 15.75
C ASP A 84 15.40 9.43 16.68
N SER A 85 14.97 10.61 16.27
CA SER A 85 14.03 11.42 17.05
C SER A 85 12.67 10.75 17.20
N ILE A 86 12.16 10.11 16.16
CA ILE A 86 10.92 9.31 16.19
C ILE A 86 11.08 8.16 17.17
N THR A 87 12.19 7.42 17.10
CA THR A 87 12.47 6.30 17.99
C THR A 87 12.49 6.77 19.45
N ILE A 88 13.24 7.81 19.76
CA ILE A 88 13.39 8.31 21.14
C ILE A 88 12.07 8.89 21.68
N HIS A 89 11.35 9.70 20.91
CA HIS A 89 10.17 10.43 21.42
C HIS A 89 8.85 9.67 21.33
N ILE A 90 8.73 8.76 20.37
CA ILE A 90 7.47 8.02 20.11
C ILE A 90 7.56 6.63 20.71
N LEU A 91 8.56 5.82 20.32
CA LEU A 91 8.67 4.44 20.83
C LEU A 91 8.90 4.38 22.34
N SER A 92 9.74 5.24 22.90
CA SER A 92 9.98 5.26 24.36
C SER A 92 8.73 5.55 25.18
N ARG A 93 7.74 6.24 24.61
CA ARG A 93 6.46 6.53 25.28
C ARG A 93 5.40 5.45 25.06
N LEU A 94 5.54 4.65 24.00
CA LEU A 94 4.55 3.63 23.63
C LEU A 94 4.94 2.25 24.17
N ILE A 95 6.23 1.99 24.39
CA ILE A 95 6.74 0.69 24.78
C ILE A 95 7.15 0.72 26.26
N SER A 96 6.48 -0.09 27.09
CA SER A 96 6.76 -0.19 28.52
C SER A 96 7.90 -1.13 28.85
N SER A 97 8.23 -2.09 27.96
CA SER A 97 9.30 -3.06 28.16
C SER A 97 10.62 -2.57 27.59
N ASP A 98 11.65 -2.43 28.43
CA ASP A 98 12.98 -2.01 28.00
C ASP A 98 13.59 -2.96 26.95
N GLN A 99 13.34 -4.27 27.07
CA GLN A 99 13.82 -5.26 26.10
C GLN A 99 13.20 -5.09 24.73
N VAL A 100 11.86 -4.90 24.69
CA VAL A 100 11.14 -4.66 23.43
C VAL A 100 11.55 -3.31 22.81
N TYR A 101 11.76 -2.29 23.65
CA TYR A 101 12.25 -0.98 23.19
C TYR A 101 13.63 -1.06 22.57
N ALA A 102 14.59 -1.74 23.25
CA ALA A 102 15.94 -1.93 22.74
C ALA A 102 15.94 -2.69 21.41
N ALA A 103 15.17 -3.77 21.32
CA ALA A 103 15.03 -4.56 20.10
C ALA A 103 14.39 -3.76 18.94
N ALA A 104 13.33 -2.99 19.20
CA ALA A 104 12.67 -2.14 18.21
C ALA A 104 13.57 -1.00 17.73
N SER A 105 14.35 -0.40 18.65
CA SER A 105 15.34 0.63 18.33
C SER A 105 16.44 0.08 17.43
N SER A 106 16.99 -1.09 17.76
CA SER A 106 17.98 -1.77 16.93
C SER A 106 17.44 -2.11 15.53
N TYR A 107 16.18 -2.54 15.44
CA TYR A 107 15.55 -2.79 14.15
C TYR A 107 15.48 -1.52 13.30
N LEU A 108 15.01 -0.40 13.85
CA LEU A 108 14.86 0.87 13.12
C LEU A 108 16.20 1.48 12.73
N GLU A 109 17.21 1.35 13.59
CA GLU A 109 18.56 1.84 13.31
C GLU A 109 19.11 1.27 12.00
N TRP A 110 18.95 -0.02 11.78
CA TRP A 110 19.39 -0.67 10.53
C TRP A 110 18.37 -0.53 9.40
N ARG A 111 17.10 -0.53 9.72
CA ARG A 111 16.03 -0.47 8.71
C ARG A 111 15.96 0.87 7.98
N ARG A 112 16.35 1.99 8.63
CA ARG A 112 16.38 3.33 8.03
C ARG A 112 17.25 3.44 6.78
N TYR A 113 18.33 2.66 6.66
CA TYR A 113 19.14 2.61 5.45
C TYR A 113 18.37 2.10 4.23
N GLY A 114 17.42 1.20 4.46
CA GLY A 114 16.52 0.70 3.42
C GLY A 114 15.65 1.77 2.78
N LEU A 115 15.40 2.93 3.43
CA LEU A 115 14.59 4.00 2.86
C LEU A 115 15.16 4.53 1.54
N PHE A 116 16.48 4.66 1.42
CA PHE A 116 17.12 5.12 0.18
C PHE A 116 16.86 4.15 -0.98
N PHE A 117 16.94 2.87 -0.71
CA PHE A 117 16.74 1.83 -1.73
C PHE A 117 15.26 1.67 -2.07
N SER A 118 14.41 1.60 -1.06
CA SER A 118 12.97 1.40 -1.23
C SER A 118 12.31 2.58 -1.96
N PHE A 119 12.67 3.83 -1.64
CA PHE A 119 12.08 5.01 -2.27
C PHE A 119 12.44 5.12 -3.75
N ILE A 120 13.64 4.74 -4.14
CA ILE A 120 13.98 4.68 -5.56
C ILE A 120 13.35 3.45 -6.25
N ALA A 121 13.27 2.32 -5.56
CA ALA A 121 12.60 1.14 -6.11
C ALA A 121 11.10 1.38 -6.38
N ILE A 122 10.38 2.08 -5.49
CA ILE A 122 8.97 2.45 -5.75
C ILE A 122 8.81 3.46 -6.89
N LEU A 123 9.80 4.31 -7.11
CA LEU A 123 9.82 5.22 -8.27
C LEU A 123 9.97 4.45 -9.58
N PHE A 124 10.87 3.45 -9.64
CA PHE A 124 10.95 2.54 -10.78
C PHE A 124 9.65 1.78 -11.00
N ARG A 125 9.01 1.31 -9.91
CA ARG A 125 7.67 0.72 -9.98
C ARG A 125 6.68 1.68 -10.64
N ALA A 126 6.66 2.94 -10.21
CA ALA A 126 5.81 3.98 -10.77
C ALA A 126 6.08 4.21 -12.26
N PHE A 127 7.35 4.23 -12.66
CA PHE A 127 7.77 4.33 -14.07
C PHE A 127 7.24 3.17 -14.91
N TYR A 128 7.47 1.93 -14.48
CA TYR A 128 7.06 0.74 -15.24
C TYR A 128 5.53 0.61 -15.36
N ILE A 129 4.77 0.95 -14.30
CA ILE A 129 3.31 1.01 -14.37
C ILE A 129 2.87 2.13 -15.32
N GLY A 130 3.51 3.29 -15.25
CA GLY A 130 3.20 4.44 -16.09
C GLY A 130 3.40 4.17 -17.58
N ILE A 131 4.45 3.47 -17.96
CA ILE A 131 4.72 3.07 -19.36
C ILE A 131 4.04 1.74 -19.76
N THR A 132 3.23 1.14 -18.87
CA THR A 132 2.47 -0.11 -19.09
C THR A 132 3.31 -1.39 -19.19
N GLU A 133 4.54 -1.39 -18.71
CA GLU A 133 5.48 -2.54 -18.70
C GLU A 133 5.46 -3.28 -17.36
N THR A 134 4.32 -3.90 -17.04
CA THR A 134 4.09 -4.50 -15.71
C THR A 134 4.81 -5.82 -15.45
N ARG A 135 5.31 -6.50 -16.48
CA ARG A 135 6.06 -7.75 -16.35
C ARG A 135 7.31 -7.60 -15.46
N THR A 136 7.97 -6.45 -15.55
CA THR A 136 9.15 -6.11 -14.73
C THR A 136 8.84 -6.13 -13.24
N LEU A 137 7.62 -5.72 -12.84
CA LEU A 137 7.19 -5.70 -11.44
C LEU A 137 7.10 -7.10 -10.84
N THR A 138 6.59 -8.06 -11.63
CA THR A 138 6.49 -9.46 -11.20
C THR A 138 7.87 -10.07 -11.01
N LEU A 139 8.77 -9.88 -11.99
CA LEU A 139 10.14 -10.38 -11.90
C LEU A 139 10.87 -9.77 -10.70
N ASN A 140 10.79 -8.45 -10.53
CA ASN A 140 11.40 -7.78 -9.38
C ASN A 140 10.83 -8.27 -8.03
N SER A 141 9.52 -8.55 -7.96
CA SER A 141 8.91 -9.07 -6.74
C SER A 141 9.45 -10.45 -6.37
N ILE A 142 9.69 -11.32 -7.36
CA ILE A 142 10.29 -12.63 -7.14
C ILE A 142 11.72 -12.49 -6.64
N VAL A 143 12.53 -11.69 -7.34
CA VAL A 143 13.94 -11.45 -6.97
C VAL A 143 14.03 -10.91 -5.54
N MET A 144 13.21 -9.91 -5.20
CA MET A 144 13.22 -9.30 -3.88
C MET A 144 12.83 -10.26 -2.76
N VAL A 145 11.77 -11.08 -2.97
CA VAL A 145 11.33 -12.05 -1.96
C VAL A 145 12.38 -13.15 -1.75
N LEU A 146 12.95 -13.69 -2.82
CA LEU A 146 13.99 -14.69 -2.72
C LEU A 146 15.24 -14.14 -2.02
N SER A 147 15.67 -12.92 -2.37
CA SER A 147 16.79 -12.26 -1.70
C SER A 147 16.52 -12.03 -0.21
N ASN A 148 15.29 -11.60 0.15
CA ASN A 148 14.90 -11.39 1.53
C ASN A 148 14.96 -12.70 2.34
N ILE A 149 14.44 -13.80 1.79
CA ILE A 149 14.52 -15.12 2.44
C ILE A 149 15.98 -15.52 2.68
N VAL A 150 16.84 -15.39 1.68
CA VAL A 150 18.25 -15.76 1.78
C VAL A 150 18.98 -14.91 2.81
N PHE A 151 18.84 -13.58 2.73
CA PHE A 151 19.52 -12.68 3.68
C PHE A 151 19.01 -12.84 5.11
N ASN A 152 17.71 -13.01 5.31
CA ASN A 152 17.14 -13.27 6.63
C ASN A 152 17.67 -14.57 7.20
N TYR A 153 17.70 -15.65 6.42
CA TYR A 153 18.25 -16.92 6.89
C TYR A 153 19.71 -16.82 7.31
N ILE A 154 20.52 -16.10 6.55
CA ILE A 154 21.96 -15.92 6.84
C ILE A 154 22.16 -15.03 8.06
N LEU A 155 21.53 -13.85 8.10
CA LEU A 155 21.83 -12.81 9.07
C LEU A 155 21.10 -12.97 10.40
N ILE A 156 19.88 -13.49 10.38
CA ILE A 156 19.13 -13.75 11.63
C ILE A 156 19.77 -14.90 12.41
N PHE A 157 20.07 -16.01 11.72
CA PHE A 157 20.53 -17.24 12.36
C PHE A 157 22.06 -17.43 12.34
N GLY A 158 22.82 -16.51 11.74
CA GLY A 158 24.28 -16.60 11.71
C GLY A 158 24.81 -17.79 10.90
N LYS A 159 24.30 -17.98 9.68
CA LYS A 159 24.74 -19.08 8.80
C LYS A 159 25.90 -18.65 7.89
N PHE A 160 26.60 -19.62 7.32
CA PHE A 160 27.72 -19.40 6.38
C PHE A 160 28.86 -18.53 6.93
N GLY A 161 29.14 -18.60 8.26
CA GLY A 161 30.21 -17.85 8.90
C GLY A 161 29.87 -16.42 9.32
N PHE A 162 28.64 -15.98 9.11
CA PHE A 162 28.16 -14.69 9.63
C PHE A 162 27.71 -14.84 11.10
N PRO A 163 27.83 -13.76 11.90
CA PRO A 163 27.29 -13.76 13.27
C PRO A 163 25.75 -13.77 13.24
N ALA A 164 25.14 -14.38 14.24
CA ALA A 164 23.70 -14.33 14.44
C ALA A 164 23.30 -12.94 14.97
N LEU A 165 22.66 -12.14 14.13
CA LEU A 165 22.29 -10.75 14.43
C LEU A 165 20.83 -10.61 14.93
N GLY A 166 20.06 -11.71 14.96
CA GLY A 166 18.67 -11.69 15.42
C GLY A 166 17.82 -10.63 14.70
N ILE A 167 17.17 -9.74 15.45
CA ILE A 167 16.30 -8.70 14.91
C ILE A 167 17.04 -7.67 14.05
N ALA A 168 18.29 -7.31 14.37
CA ALA A 168 19.12 -6.46 13.52
C ALA A 168 19.40 -7.14 12.16
N GLY A 169 19.62 -8.48 12.19
CA GLY A 169 19.78 -9.29 10.98
C GLY A 169 18.56 -9.23 10.06
N ALA A 170 17.34 -9.23 10.60
CA ALA A 170 16.11 -9.06 9.83
C ALA A 170 16.04 -7.67 9.17
N ALA A 171 16.38 -6.61 9.90
CA ALA A 171 16.39 -5.24 9.38
C ALA A 171 17.43 -5.05 8.26
N ILE A 172 18.64 -5.56 8.43
CA ILE A 172 19.70 -5.54 7.43
C ILE A 172 19.30 -6.39 6.22
N GLY A 173 18.81 -7.62 6.44
CA GLY A 173 18.37 -8.52 5.37
C GLY A 173 17.29 -7.92 4.49
N SER A 174 16.29 -7.28 5.11
CA SER A 174 15.23 -6.56 4.39
C SER A 174 15.77 -5.35 3.63
N SER A 175 16.70 -4.58 4.20
CA SER A 175 17.33 -3.45 3.52
C SER A 175 18.21 -3.89 2.33
N LEU A 176 18.93 -5.00 2.47
CA LEU A 176 19.69 -5.61 1.37
C LEU A 176 18.79 -6.16 0.26
N ALA A 177 17.65 -6.75 0.60
CA ALA A 177 16.68 -7.19 -0.39
C ALA A 177 16.08 -6.02 -1.19
N GLU A 178 15.88 -4.86 -0.56
CA GLU A 178 15.49 -3.62 -1.25
C GLU A 178 16.60 -3.09 -2.15
N LEU A 179 17.86 -3.17 -1.73
CA LEU A 179 19.01 -2.85 -2.58
C LEU A 179 19.07 -3.76 -3.81
N VAL A 180 18.91 -5.08 -3.63
CA VAL A 180 18.86 -6.03 -4.76
C VAL A 180 17.70 -5.72 -5.69
N SER A 181 16.53 -5.38 -5.15
CA SER A 181 15.38 -4.92 -5.93
C SER A 181 15.70 -3.67 -6.76
N LEU A 182 16.36 -2.69 -6.16
CA LEU A 182 16.82 -1.48 -6.87
C LEU A 182 17.81 -1.81 -7.97
N LEU A 183 18.83 -2.62 -7.65
CA LEU A 183 19.83 -3.04 -8.64
C LEU A 183 19.20 -3.81 -9.81
N PHE A 184 18.23 -4.67 -9.52
CA PHE A 184 17.44 -5.35 -10.55
C PHE A 184 16.72 -4.34 -11.47
N TYR A 185 16.04 -3.34 -10.91
CA TYR A 185 15.37 -2.32 -11.71
C TYR A 185 16.34 -1.51 -12.55
N VAL A 186 17.49 -1.11 -11.99
CA VAL A 186 18.53 -0.38 -12.73
C VAL A 186 19.07 -1.24 -13.86
N ALA A 187 19.46 -2.48 -13.58
CA ALA A 187 20.00 -3.40 -14.59
C ALA A 187 18.98 -3.70 -15.69
N TYR A 188 17.73 -4.00 -15.32
CA TYR A 188 16.66 -4.27 -16.29
C TYR A 188 16.40 -3.02 -17.17
N THR A 189 16.34 -1.83 -16.56
CA THR A 189 16.17 -0.58 -17.31
C THR A 189 17.33 -0.36 -18.28
N TRP A 190 18.56 -0.63 -17.82
CA TRP A 190 19.75 -0.46 -18.65
C TRP A 190 19.78 -1.41 -19.85
N LEU A 191 19.33 -2.65 -19.67
CA LEU A 191 19.41 -3.71 -20.68
C LEU A 191 18.20 -3.78 -21.61
N LYS A 192 16.99 -3.43 -21.12
CA LYS A 192 15.73 -3.72 -21.83
C LYS A 192 14.93 -2.48 -22.22
N VAL A 193 15.19 -1.31 -21.60
CA VAL A 193 14.43 -0.09 -21.88
C VAL A 193 15.22 0.82 -22.81
N ASP A 194 14.55 1.37 -23.82
CA ASP A 194 15.14 2.41 -24.66
C ASP A 194 15.28 3.72 -23.88
N LYS A 195 16.47 3.92 -23.32
CA LYS A 195 16.81 5.09 -22.49
C LYS A 195 16.76 6.40 -23.29
N LYS A 196 17.04 6.35 -24.60
CA LYS A 196 16.98 7.55 -25.47
C LYS A 196 15.53 7.96 -25.71
N LYS A 197 14.64 7.01 -25.95
CA LYS A 197 13.21 7.24 -26.12
C LYS A 197 12.60 7.96 -24.93
N TYR A 198 12.93 7.54 -23.71
CA TYR A 198 12.37 8.11 -22.49
C TYR A 198 13.24 9.23 -21.88
N ALA A 199 14.35 9.60 -22.51
CA ALA A 199 15.35 10.56 -22.00
C ALA A 199 15.79 10.24 -20.55
N LEU A 200 15.89 8.93 -20.19
CA LEU A 200 16.32 8.49 -18.88
C LEU A 200 17.83 8.72 -18.70
N PHE A 201 18.21 9.17 -17.51
CA PHE A 201 19.60 9.38 -17.11
C PHE A 201 20.39 10.39 -18.00
N GLN A 202 19.68 11.28 -18.70
CA GLN A 202 20.30 12.41 -19.39
C GLN A 202 20.67 13.51 -18.37
N GLN A 203 21.38 14.56 -18.83
CA GLN A 203 21.77 15.65 -17.95
C GLN A 203 20.56 16.19 -17.18
N PHE A 204 20.62 16.02 -15.86
CA PHE A 204 19.58 16.46 -14.96
C PHE A 204 19.64 17.97 -14.76
N SER A 205 18.59 18.67 -15.10
CA SER A 205 18.38 20.06 -14.73
C SER A 205 17.13 20.13 -13.86
N PHE A 206 17.29 20.56 -12.62
CA PHE A 206 16.15 20.78 -11.73
C PHE A 206 15.32 21.97 -12.22
N LYS A 207 14.05 21.72 -12.58
CA LYS A 207 13.13 22.75 -13.04
C LYS A 207 11.99 22.89 -12.03
N LEU A 208 11.98 24.01 -11.33
CA LEU A 208 11.00 24.29 -10.28
C LEU A 208 9.53 24.24 -10.81
N SER A 209 9.31 24.64 -12.06
CA SER A 209 7.97 24.59 -12.69
C SER A 209 7.47 23.17 -12.88
N GLU A 210 8.34 22.25 -13.31
CA GLU A 210 8.01 20.82 -13.44
C GLU A 210 7.83 20.19 -12.07
N PHE A 211 8.68 20.52 -11.11
CA PHE A 211 8.56 20.05 -9.74
C PHE A 211 7.24 20.49 -9.09
N LYS A 212 6.83 21.75 -9.24
CA LYS A 212 5.54 22.24 -8.77
C LYS A 212 4.37 21.44 -9.36
N ARG A 213 4.46 21.06 -10.63
CA ARG A 213 3.44 20.23 -11.28
C ARG A 213 3.38 18.81 -10.67
N ILE A 214 4.54 18.20 -10.42
CA ILE A 214 4.62 16.91 -9.74
C ILE A 214 4.04 17.04 -8.32
N TRP A 215 4.46 18.06 -7.57
CA TRP A 215 4.01 18.30 -6.21
C TRP A 215 2.51 18.48 -6.09
N ASN A 216 1.91 19.27 -6.97
CA ASN A 216 0.46 19.53 -6.97
C ASN A 216 -0.39 18.26 -7.12
N ILE A 217 0.15 17.22 -7.72
CA ILE A 217 -0.52 15.92 -7.84
C ILE A 217 -0.12 15.02 -6.68
N SER A 218 1.18 14.93 -6.39
CA SER A 218 1.73 13.97 -5.44
C SER A 218 1.45 14.32 -3.98
N CYS A 219 1.33 15.59 -3.60
CA CYS A 219 1.00 15.96 -2.23
C CYS A 219 -0.34 15.36 -1.75
N TRP A 220 -1.34 15.32 -2.62
CA TRP A 220 -2.64 14.75 -2.30
C TRP A 220 -2.60 13.23 -2.21
N THR A 221 -1.86 12.58 -3.11
CA THR A 221 -1.68 11.11 -3.04
C THR A 221 -0.82 10.69 -1.84
N MET A 222 0.13 11.51 -1.39
CA MET A 222 0.84 11.30 -0.13
C MET A 222 -0.12 11.31 1.07
N LEU A 223 -0.97 12.33 1.16
CA LEU A 223 -1.98 12.42 2.23
C LEU A 223 -2.97 11.23 2.19
N GLN A 224 -3.43 10.83 1.02
CA GLN A 224 -4.29 9.65 0.87
C GLN A 224 -3.62 8.37 1.38
N SER A 225 -2.32 8.21 1.12
CA SER A 225 -1.57 7.03 1.55
C SER A 225 -1.45 6.89 3.06
N ILE A 226 -1.48 8.00 3.80
CA ILE A 226 -1.51 8.01 5.27
C ILE A 226 -2.93 7.79 5.78
N LEU A 227 -3.92 8.46 5.19
CA LEU A 227 -5.31 8.40 5.65
C LEU A 227 -5.94 7.03 5.44
N PHE A 228 -5.56 6.32 4.39
CA PHE A 228 -6.11 5.00 4.09
C PHE A 228 -5.90 3.96 5.21
N PRO A 229 -4.69 3.76 5.78
CA PRO A 229 -4.52 2.87 6.93
C PRO A 229 -5.09 3.45 8.23
N SER A 230 -5.20 4.78 8.36
CA SER A 230 -5.68 5.42 9.59
C SER A 230 -7.14 5.07 9.90
N GLN A 231 -8.00 4.87 8.88
CA GLN A 231 -9.38 4.43 9.11
C GLN A 231 -9.46 3.05 9.79
N TRP A 232 -8.58 2.11 9.38
CA TRP A 232 -8.51 0.79 10.00
C TRP A 232 -8.05 0.87 11.46
N PHE A 233 -7.09 1.75 11.73
CA PHE A 233 -6.62 1.97 13.10
C PHE A 233 -7.76 2.51 13.99
N LEU A 234 -8.54 3.48 13.53
CA LEU A 234 -9.70 4.00 14.24
C LEU A 234 -10.78 2.93 14.47
N PHE A 235 -11.04 2.08 13.48
CA PHE A 235 -11.95 0.96 13.63
C PHE A 235 -11.51 0.00 14.74
N PHE A 236 -10.23 -0.37 14.76
CA PHE A 236 -9.71 -1.28 15.78
C PHE A 236 -9.75 -0.70 17.19
N ILE A 237 -9.47 0.60 17.33
CA ILE A 237 -9.65 1.30 18.62
C ILE A 237 -11.11 1.23 19.06
N ALA A 238 -12.05 1.47 18.16
CA ALA A 238 -13.48 1.37 18.51
C ALA A 238 -13.88 -0.05 18.90
N ILE A 239 -13.46 -1.07 18.15
CA ILE A 239 -13.79 -2.48 18.45
C ILE A 239 -13.18 -2.96 19.79
N GLU A 240 -12.00 -2.45 20.16
CA GLU A 240 -11.36 -2.78 21.44
C GLU A 240 -12.28 -2.45 22.63
N HIS A 241 -13.08 -1.38 22.55
CA HIS A 241 -14.06 -1.03 23.59
C HIS A 241 -15.21 -2.04 23.74
N LEU A 242 -15.44 -2.91 22.75
CA LEU A 242 -16.43 -4.00 22.84
C LEU A 242 -15.87 -5.23 23.57
N GLY A 243 -14.57 -5.29 23.83
CA GLY A 243 -13.88 -6.35 24.56
C GLY A 243 -12.99 -7.25 23.70
N GLU A 244 -12.36 -8.22 24.35
CA GLU A 244 -11.32 -9.06 23.75
C GLU A 244 -11.85 -9.97 22.62
N ARG A 245 -13.02 -10.58 22.82
CA ARG A 245 -13.62 -11.49 21.84
C ARG A 245 -13.99 -10.81 20.53
N PRO A 246 -14.70 -9.66 20.50
CA PRO A 246 -14.91 -8.86 19.29
C PRO A 246 -13.61 -8.44 18.60
N LEU A 247 -12.60 -8.06 19.37
CA LEU A 247 -11.28 -7.67 18.85
C LEU A 247 -10.58 -8.86 18.17
N ALA A 248 -10.65 -10.05 18.77
CA ALA A 248 -10.10 -11.27 18.17
C ALA A 248 -10.79 -11.61 16.84
N ILE A 249 -12.12 -11.56 16.79
CA ILE A 249 -12.91 -11.75 15.56
C ILE A 249 -12.49 -10.73 14.50
N ALA A 250 -12.43 -9.44 14.86
CA ALA A 250 -12.04 -8.38 13.92
C ALA A 250 -10.61 -8.60 13.36
N ASN A 251 -9.66 -9.07 14.15
CA ASN A 251 -8.31 -9.39 13.69
C ASN A 251 -8.27 -10.55 12.69
N ILE A 252 -9.04 -11.62 12.95
CA ILE A 252 -9.20 -12.73 12.00
C ILE A 252 -9.79 -12.23 10.69
N MET A 253 -10.88 -11.46 10.77
CA MET A 253 -11.53 -10.89 9.59
C MET A 253 -10.59 -9.99 8.79
N ARG A 254 -9.81 -9.13 9.46
CA ARG A 254 -8.80 -8.28 8.81
C ARG A 254 -7.76 -9.09 8.04
N SER A 255 -7.31 -10.19 8.60
CA SER A 255 -6.31 -11.06 7.98
C SER A 255 -6.87 -11.71 6.70
N ILE A 256 -8.08 -12.25 6.77
CA ILE A 256 -8.79 -12.82 5.63
C ILE A 256 -9.05 -11.72 4.58
N ASN A 257 -9.59 -10.57 4.99
CA ASN A 257 -9.92 -9.45 4.12
C ASN A 257 -8.69 -8.93 3.35
N THR A 258 -7.51 -8.96 3.97
CA THR A 258 -6.26 -8.58 3.31
C THR A 258 -5.99 -9.41 2.04
N CYS A 259 -6.31 -10.70 2.05
CA CYS A 259 -6.16 -11.57 0.88
C CYS A 259 -7.09 -11.13 -0.27
N PHE A 260 -8.35 -10.80 0.03
CA PHE A 260 -9.29 -10.28 -0.97
C PHE A 260 -8.87 -8.93 -1.53
N PHE A 261 -8.42 -8.03 -0.66
CA PHE A 261 -7.97 -6.70 -1.07
C PHE A 261 -6.71 -6.72 -1.95
N MET A 262 -5.89 -7.77 -1.92
CA MET A 262 -4.74 -7.88 -2.83
C MET A 262 -5.16 -7.82 -4.30
N ALA A 263 -6.25 -8.51 -4.66
CA ALA A 263 -6.78 -8.48 -6.02
C ALA A 263 -7.35 -7.09 -6.36
N ILE A 264 -8.13 -6.49 -5.43
CA ILE A 264 -8.69 -5.14 -5.62
C ILE A 264 -7.56 -4.12 -5.86
N PHE A 265 -6.54 -4.09 -5.02
CA PHE A 265 -5.43 -3.15 -5.14
C PHE A 265 -4.65 -3.32 -6.44
N ALA A 266 -4.43 -4.56 -6.90
CA ALA A 266 -3.71 -4.80 -8.14
C ALA A 266 -4.39 -4.15 -9.35
N PHE A 267 -5.71 -4.27 -9.46
CA PHE A 267 -6.48 -3.69 -10.56
C PHE A 267 -6.77 -2.20 -10.36
N SER A 268 -7.06 -1.77 -9.14
CA SER A 268 -7.34 -0.37 -8.86
C SER A 268 -6.12 0.53 -9.06
N ASP A 269 -4.95 0.14 -8.57
CA ASP A 269 -3.70 0.89 -8.78
C ASP A 269 -3.36 1.02 -10.27
N THR A 270 -3.55 -0.08 -11.03
CA THR A 270 -3.33 -0.07 -12.48
C THR A 270 -4.34 0.81 -13.21
N THR A 271 -5.57 0.90 -12.71
CA THR A 271 -6.63 1.72 -13.32
C THR A 271 -6.25 3.21 -13.33
N SER A 272 -5.58 3.73 -12.32
CA SER A 272 -5.13 5.12 -12.30
C SER A 272 -4.19 5.46 -13.45
N SER A 273 -3.22 4.59 -13.74
CA SER A 273 -2.32 4.75 -14.88
C SER A 273 -3.00 4.55 -16.21
N MET A 274 -3.90 3.56 -16.30
CA MET A 274 -4.65 3.27 -17.53
C MET A 274 -5.52 4.47 -17.93
N VAL A 275 -6.25 5.05 -16.97
CA VAL A 275 -7.05 6.27 -17.20
C VAL A 275 -6.16 7.43 -17.60
N SER A 276 -5.02 7.64 -16.94
CA SER A 276 -4.09 8.71 -17.28
C SER A 276 -3.50 8.56 -18.69
N ASN A 277 -3.12 7.33 -19.08
CA ASN A 277 -2.67 7.02 -20.45
C ASN A 277 -3.75 7.29 -21.50
N LEU A 278 -4.98 6.85 -21.26
CA LEU A 278 -6.10 7.07 -22.18
C LEU A 278 -6.38 8.55 -22.37
N LEU A 279 -6.39 9.32 -21.28
CA LEU A 279 -6.55 10.77 -21.35
C LEU A 279 -5.39 11.44 -22.08
N GLY A 280 -4.16 10.99 -21.86
CA GLY A 280 -2.98 11.47 -22.58
C GLY A 280 -3.09 11.23 -24.09
N SER A 281 -3.63 10.08 -24.48
CA SER A 281 -3.85 9.74 -25.90
C SER A 281 -5.07 10.42 -26.55
N GLY A 282 -5.76 11.29 -25.81
CA GLY A 282 -6.92 12.01 -26.32
C GLY A 282 -8.18 11.16 -26.47
N LYS A 283 -8.24 10.03 -25.76
CA LYS A 283 -9.39 9.12 -25.84
C LYS A 283 -10.63 9.72 -25.16
N GLU A 284 -11.80 9.37 -25.71
CA GLU A 284 -13.08 9.86 -25.25
C GLU A 284 -13.49 9.26 -23.88
N LYS A 285 -14.45 9.93 -23.23
CA LYS A 285 -15.04 9.51 -21.96
C LYS A 285 -15.52 8.05 -21.96
N ASN A 286 -16.10 7.60 -23.08
CA ASN A 286 -16.62 6.24 -23.20
C ASN A 286 -15.53 5.17 -23.09
N GLU A 287 -14.33 5.43 -23.62
CA GLU A 287 -13.21 4.50 -23.53
C GLU A 287 -12.67 4.39 -22.10
N ILE A 288 -12.68 5.52 -21.36
CA ILE A 288 -12.30 5.54 -19.94
C ILE A 288 -13.29 4.73 -19.11
N TRP A 289 -14.60 4.89 -19.36
CA TRP A 289 -15.62 4.08 -18.71
C TRP A 289 -15.49 2.60 -19.04
N LEU A 290 -15.17 2.27 -20.30
CA LEU A 290 -14.93 0.88 -20.71
C LEU A 290 -13.72 0.30 -19.98
N ALA A 291 -12.64 1.06 -19.82
CA ALA A 291 -11.46 0.66 -19.05
C ALA A 291 -11.80 0.39 -17.59
N CYS A 292 -12.55 1.29 -16.93
CA CYS A 292 -13.01 1.09 -15.55
C CYS A 292 -13.90 -0.17 -15.42
N LYS A 293 -14.85 -0.36 -16.33
CA LYS A 293 -15.72 -1.55 -16.35
C LYS A 293 -14.93 -2.85 -16.54
N ARG A 294 -13.90 -2.84 -17.39
CA ARG A 294 -13.01 -3.99 -17.60
C ARG A 294 -12.20 -4.28 -16.33
N ALA A 295 -11.66 -3.26 -15.68
CA ALA A 295 -10.93 -3.42 -14.43
C ALA A 295 -11.83 -4.01 -13.33
N ILE A 296 -13.06 -3.50 -13.16
CA ILE A 296 -14.04 -4.03 -12.21
C ILE A 296 -14.38 -5.50 -12.54
N ARG A 297 -14.64 -5.80 -13.83
CA ARG A 297 -14.92 -7.17 -14.25
C ARG A 297 -13.77 -8.13 -13.91
N LEU A 298 -12.52 -7.73 -14.20
CA LEU A 298 -11.35 -8.54 -13.87
C LEU A 298 -11.18 -8.74 -12.36
N THR A 299 -11.42 -7.69 -11.57
CA THR A 299 -11.42 -7.79 -10.10
C THR A 299 -12.44 -8.80 -9.61
N TYR A 300 -13.66 -8.78 -10.16
CA TYR A 300 -14.69 -9.75 -9.81
C TYR A 300 -14.39 -11.16 -10.34
N MET A 301 -13.85 -11.30 -11.53
CA MET A 301 -13.48 -12.61 -12.07
C MET A 301 -12.48 -13.36 -11.18
N ILE A 302 -11.57 -12.65 -10.53
CA ILE A 302 -10.63 -13.25 -9.58
C ILE A 302 -11.24 -13.34 -8.18
N GLY A 303 -11.93 -12.32 -7.72
CA GLY A 303 -12.40 -12.24 -6.34
C GLY A 303 -13.64 -13.09 -6.06
N ILE A 304 -14.60 -13.19 -7.00
CA ILE A 304 -15.84 -13.96 -6.78
C ILE A 304 -15.59 -15.44 -6.53
N PRO A 305 -14.71 -16.17 -7.28
CA PRO A 305 -14.42 -17.56 -6.97
C PRO A 305 -13.89 -17.74 -5.54
N PHE A 306 -12.97 -16.87 -5.09
CA PHE A 306 -12.49 -16.91 -3.70
C PHE A 306 -13.58 -16.58 -2.70
N LEU A 307 -14.45 -15.62 -3.00
CA LEU A 307 -15.59 -15.24 -2.17
C LEU A 307 -16.56 -16.43 -2.01
N LEU A 308 -16.92 -17.07 -3.14
CA LEU A 308 -17.81 -18.23 -3.11
C LEU A 308 -17.19 -19.41 -2.35
N LEU A 309 -15.92 -19.70 -2.56
CA LEU A 309 -15.20 -20.75 -1.84
C LEU A 309 -15.20 -20.46 -0.32
N SER A 310 -14.94 -19.21 0.05
CA SER A 310 -14.95 -18.79 1.46
C SER A 310 -16.35 -18.81 2.08
N ALA A 311 -17.40 -18.52 1.30
CA ALA A 311 -18.78 -18.58 1.75
C ALA A 311 -19.30 -20.03 1.88
N LEU A 312 -18.81 -20.96 1.03
CA LEU A 312 -19.16 -22.38 1.09
C LEU A 312 -18.43 -23.13 2.22
N PHE A 313 -17.19 -22.73 2.50
CA PHE A 313 -16.34 -23.38 3.50
C PHE A 313 -15.81 -22.40 4.56
N PRO A 314 -16.71 -21.61 5.23
CA PRO A 314 -16.28 -20.54 6.14
C PRO A 314 -15.54 -21.09 7.37
N THR A 315 -16.00 -22.22 7.91
CA THR A 315 -15.39 -22.85 9.08
C THR A 315 -13.95 -23.30 8.82
N VAL A 316 -13.69 -23.89 7.66
CA VAL A 316 -12.32 -24.32 7.27
C VAL A 316 -11.38 -23.13 7.22
N LEU A 317 -11.83 -22.02 6.63
CA LEU A 317 -11.00 -20.81 6.53
C LEU A 317 -10.75 -20.17 7.91
N LEU A 318 -11.76 -20.15 8.79
CA LEU A 318 -11.63 -19.63 10.14
C LEU A 318 -10.73 -20.52 11.02
N GLN A 319 -10.79 -21.83 10.86
CA GLN A 319 -9.95 -22.79 11.60
C GLN A 319 -8.46 -22.67 11.27
N ILE A 320 -8.08 -22.02 10.17
CA ILE A 320 -6.68 -21.67 9.90
C ILE A 320 -6.12 -20.68 10.95
N TYR A 321 -7.01 -19.87 11.53
CA TYR A 321 -6.63 -18.80 12.46
C TYR A 321 -6.89 -19.14 13.94
N THR A 322 -7.79 -20.07 14.24
CA THR A 322 -8.13 -20.43 15.62
C THR A 322 -8.64 -21.86 15.72
N ASN A 323 -8.26 -22.52 16.82
CA ASN A 323 -8.75 -23.85 17.18
C ASN A 323 -10.04 -23.81 18.03
N SER A 324 -10.45 -22.62 18.52
CA SER A 324 -11.63 -22.45 19.34
C SER A 324 -12.90 -22.53 18.48
N GLN A 325 -13.68 -23.60 18.62
CA GLN A 325 -14.96 -23.78 17.95
C GLN A 325 -15.95 -22.65 18.30
N GLU A 326 -15.91 -22.19 19.54
CA GLU A 326 -16.77 -21.09 20.00
C GLU A 326 -16.45 -19.77 19.27
N LEU A 327 -15.15 -19.46 19.09
CA LEU A 327 -14.72 -18.27 18.35
C LEU A 327 -15.04 -18.39 16.85
N VAL A 328 -14.91 -19.59 16.28
CA VAL A 328 -15.30 -19.87 14.89
C VAL A 328 -16.77 -19.58 14.66
N GLN A 329 -17.66 -20.10 15.54
CA GLN A 329 -19.11 -19.88 15.42
C GLN A 329 -19.48 -18.39 15.57
N ALA A 330 -18.85 -17.69 16.52
CA ALA A 330 -19.07 -16.26 16.72
C ALA A 330 -18.58 -15.39 15.55
N ALA A 331 -17.57 -15.84 14.80
CA ALA A 331 -17.01 -15.13 13.67
C ALA A 331 -17.80 -15.29 12.35
N LEU A 332 -18.65 -16.32 12.23
CA LEU A 332 -19.40 -16.61 11.00
C LEU A 332 -20.26 -15.44 10.49
N PRO A 333 -21.08 -14.76 11.32
CA PRO A 333 -21.88 -13.64 10.85
C PRO A 333 -21.02 -12.51 10.29
N THR A 334 -19.94 -12.17 11.00
CA THR A 334 -18.97 -11.13 10.58
C THR A 334 -18.32 -11.50 9.26
N MET A 335 -17.99 -12.78 9.06
CA MET A 335 -17.38 -13.24 7.81
C MET A 335 -18.31 -13.07 6.62
N TYR A 336 -19.60 -13.42 6.73
CA TYR A 336 -20.56 -13.22 5.64
C TYR A 336 -20.74 -11.75 5.30
N ILE A 337 -20.83 -10.88 6.31
CA ILE A 337 -20.91 -9.42 6.12
C ILE A 337 -19.65 -8.92 5.40
N MET A 338 -18.46 -9.35 5.83
CA MET A 338 -17.20 -8.98 5.19
C MET A 338 -17.15 -9.40 3.70
N LEU A 339 -17.58 -10.62 3.38
CA LEU A 339 -17.60 -11.13 2.02
C LEU A 339 -18.53 -10.30 1.11
N LEU A 340 -19.72 -9.91 1.61
CA LEU A 340 -20.63 -9.04 0.87
C LEU A 340 -20.05 -7.64 0.65
N GLY A 341 -19.27 -7.12 1.61
CA GLY A 341 -18.58 -5.83 1.50
C GLY A 341 -17.63 -5.75 0.30
N TYR A 342 -17.06 -6.88 -0.12
CA TYR A 342 -16.21 -6.94 -1.30
C TYR A 342 -16.91 -6.43 -2.57
N LEU A 343 -18.22 -6.69 -2.71
CA LEU A 343 -19.00 -6.29 -3.88
C LEU A 343 -19.12 -4.76 -4.03
N LEU A 344 -19.04 -4.01 -2.94
CA LEU A 344 -19.05 -2.55 -2.96
C LEU A 344 -17.62 -1.98 -3.01
N SER A 345 -16.70 -2.58 -2.27
CA SER A 345 -15.33 -2.08 -2.16
C SER A 345 -14.55 -2.22 -3.47
N ALA A 346 -14.76 -3.30 -4.23
CA ALA A 346 -14.08 -3.51 -5.49
C ALA A 346 -14.34 -2.41 -6.53
N PRO A 347 -15.59 -2.10 -6.94
CA PRO A 347 -15.85 -1.02 -7.86
C PRO A 347 -15.56 0.36 -7.23
N GLY A 348 -15.77 0.52 -5.92
CA GLY A 348 -15.46 1.76 -5.20
C GLY A 348 -14.01 2.16 -5.34
N LEU A 349 -13.07 1.26 -5.04
CA LEU A 349 -11.63 1.51 -5.14
C LEU A 349 -11.16 1.67 -6.59
N VAL A 350 -11.69 0.90 -7.53
CA VAL A 350 -11.36 1.04 -8.95
C VAL A 350 -11.77 2.43 -9.47
N LEU A 351 -12.99 2.89 -9.20
CA LEU A 351 -13.45 4.22 -9.64
C LEU A 351 -12.73 5.35 -8.89
N PHE A 352 -12.44 5.18 -7.61
CA PHE A 352 -11.64 6.14 -6.84
C PHE A 352 -10.24 6.34 -7.43
N ASN A 353 -9.56 5.26 -7.78
CA ASN A 353 -8.26 5.32 -8.46
C ASN A 353 -8.38 5.87 -9.89
N ALA A 354 -9.49 5.62 -10.58
CA ALA A 354 -9.78 6.27 -11.87
C ALA A 354 -9.87 7.79 -11.72
N VAL A 355 -10.52 8.31 -10.66
CA VAL A 355 -10.55 9.75 -10.34
C VAL A 355 -9.13 10.29 -10.16
N SER A 356 -8.28 9.61 -9.39
CA SER A 356 -6.87 9.98 -9.23
C SER A 356 -6.13 9.98 -10.58
N GLY A 357 -6.39 8.99 -11.42
CA GLY A 357 -5.83 8.85 -12.77
C GLY A 357 -6.22 9.96 -13.74
N THR A 358 -7.31 10.71 -13.50
CA THR A 358 -7.61 11.92 -14.27
C THR A 358 -6.59 13.04 -14.02
N GLY A 359 -5.72 12.90 -13.01
CA GLY A 359 -4.79 13.92 -12.54
C GLY A 359 -5.39 14.87 -11.51
N ASN A 360 -6.69 14.78 -11.23
CA ASN A 360 -7.36 15.63 -10.24
C ASN A 360 -7.32 14.96 -8.85
N THR A 361 -6.10 14.75 -8.35
CA THR A 361 -5.85 14.08 -7.06
C THR A 361 -6.39 14.86 -5.86
N SER A 362 -6.55 16.18 -5.99
CA SER A 362 -7.25 17.01 -5.00
C SER A 362 -8.73 16.62 -4.86
N ARG A 363 -9.41 16.26 -5.96
CA ARG A 363 -10.80 15.80 -5.91
C ARG A 363 -10.91 14.41 -5.30
N SER A 364 -10.00 13.48 -5.66
CA SER A 364 -9.99 12.17 -4.99
C SER A 364 -9.69 12.30 -3.50
N MET A 365 -8.82 13.24 -3.09
CA MET A 365 -8.62 13.55 -1.67
C MET A 365 -9.90 14.02 -0.97
N LYS A 366 -10.67 14.92 -1.58
CA LYS A 366 -11.96 15.37 -1.04
C LYS A 366 -12.96 14.23 -0.92
N ILE A 367 -13.06 13.37 -1.94
CA ILE A 367 -13.89 12.16 -1.89
C ILE A 367 -13.49 11.29 -0.71
N MET A 368 -12.20 11.04 -0.53
CA MET A 368 -11.68 10.24 0.57
C MET A 368 -12.00 10.84 1.94
N LEU A 369 -11.79 12.16 2.12
CA LEU A 369 -12.09 12.84 3.38
C LEU A 369 -13.58 12.75 3.73
N ILE A 370 -14.48 13.00 2.78
CA ILE A 370 -15.93 12.86 3.00
C ILE A 370 -16.26 11.42 3.38
N THR A 371 -15.71 10.45 2.68
CA THR A 371 -15.94 9.03 2.95
C THR A 371 -15.47 8.64 4.34
N ILE A 372 -14.24 9.02 4.73
CA ILE A 372 -13.70 8.72 6.06
C ILE A 372 -14.49 9.44 7.16
N SER A 373 -14.92 10.69 6.94
CA SER A 373 -15.73 11.40 7.94
C SER A 373 -17.06 10.68 8.22
N ILE A 374 -17.77 10.26 7.17
CA ILE A 374 -19.02 9.51 7.31
C ILE A 374 -18.75 8.14 7.95
N TYR A 375 -17.69 7.46 7.54
CA TYR A 375 -17.28 6.18 8.12
C TYR A 375 -16.98 6.29 9.61
N VAL A 376 -16.21 7.30 10.04
CA VAL A 376 -15.87 7.51 11.45
C VAL A 376 -17.11 7.82 12.29
N VAL A 377 -17.99 8.69 11.79
CA VAL A 377 -19.28 8.97 12.47
C VAL A 377 -20.09 7.69 12.64
N TYR A 378 -20.18 6.87 11.59
CA TYR A 378 -20.89 5.58 11.65
C TYR A 378 -20.28 4.65 12.69
N VAL A 379 -18.95 4.46 12.66
CA VAL A 379 -18.24 3.60 13.62
C VAL A 379 -18.44 4.09 15.05
N VAL A 380 -18.29 5.39 15.31
CA VAL A 380 -18.50 5.96 16.65
C VAL A 380 -19.93 5.72 17.14
N VAL A 381 -20.92 6.01 16.30
CA VAL A 381 -22.32 5.82 16.69
C VAL A 381 -22.64 4.34 16.95
N MET A 382 -22.26 3.46 16.02
CA MET A 382 -22.63 2.05 16.13
C MET A 382 -21.85 1.31 17.23
N VAL A 383 -20.55 1.58 17.34
CA VAL A 383 -19.68 0.84 18.27
C VAL A 383 -19.64 1.48 19.66
N MET A 384 -19.43 2.81 19.74
CA MET A 384 -19.24 3.45 21.06
C MET A 384 -20.55 3.82 21.74
N TYR A 385 -21.61 4.23 20.99
CA TYR A 385 -22.88 4.57 21.59
C TYR A 385 -23.86 3.41 21.65
N LEU A 386 -24.06 2.70 20.54
CA LEU A 386 -25.04 1.62 20.46
C LEU A 386 -24.48 0.25 20.88
N GLN A 387 -23.15 0.15 21.00
CA GLN A 387 -22.42 -1.08 21.41
C GLN A 387 -22.91 -2.33 20.65
N VAL A 388 -23.07 -2.19 19.32
CA VAL A 388 -23.55 -3.27 18.47
C VAL A 388 -22.52 -4.39 18.37
N ASP A 389 -23.01 -5.59 18.01
CA ASP A 389 -22.13 -6.73 17.73
C ASP A 389 -21.10 -6.42 16.65
N VAL A 390 -19.93 -7.07 16.72
CA VAL A 390 -18.83 -6.89 15.76
C VAL A 390 -19.26 -7.13 14.32
N ALA A 391 -20.22 -8.03 14.08
CA ALA A 391 -20.77 -8.29 12.76
C ALA A 391 -21.48 -7.05 12.19
N ILE A 392 -22.26 -6.36 12.99
CA ILE A 392 -22.93 -5.12 12.59
C ILE A 392 -21.89 -3.98 12.45
N ALA A 393 -20.93 -3.90 13.36
CA ALA A 393 -19.85 -2.92 13.26
C ALA A 393 -19.08 -3.03 11.93
N TRP A 394 -18.90 -4.26 11.40
CA TRP A 394 -18.22 -4.50 10.13
C TRP A 394 -18.98 -3.97 8.90
N THR A 395 -20.28 -3.67 9.02
CA THR A 395 -21.04 -3.00 7.94
C THR A 395 -20.51 -1.60 7.63
N SER A 396 -19.66 -1.03 8.50
CA SER A 396 -18.93 0.20 8.21
C SER A 396 -18.13 0.13 6.89
N GLU A 397 -17.67 -1.07 6.50
CA GLU A 397 -17.00 -1.27 5.20
C GLU A 397 -17.95 -1.09 4.01
N TYR A 398 -19.26 -1.32 4.18
CA TYR A 398 -20.26 -1.00 3.15
C TYR A 398 -20.41 0.50 2.97
N ILE A 399 -20.39 1.25 4.08
CA ILE A 399 -20.41 2.71 4.04
C ILE A 399 -19.17 3.22 3.32
N TYR A 400 -18.00 2.71 3.69
CA TYR A 400 -16.74 3.12 3.07
C TYR A 400 -16.70 2.80 1.57
N GLY A 401 -16.92 1.55 1.18
CA GLY A 401 -16.93 1.13 -0.21
C GLY A 401 -18.02 1.78 -1.04
N GLY A 402 -19.24 1.89 -0.48
CA GLY A 402 -20.40 2.50 -1.11
C GLY A 402 -20.23 4.00 -1.34
N MET A 403 -19.68 4.73 -0.36
CA MET A 403 -19.41 6.17 -0.51
C MET A 403 -18.30 6.45 -1.52
N LEU A 404 -17.21 5.65 -1.50
CA LEU A 404 -16.18 5.74 -2.55
C LEU A 404 -16.77 5.50 -3.94
N LEU A 405 -17.62 4.46 -4.06
CA LEU A 405 -18.29 4.13 -5.31
C LEU A 405 -19.19 5.29 -5.80
N LEU A 406 -20.08 5.74 -4.92
CA LEU A 406 -21.07 6.79 -5.25
C LEU A 406 -20.38 8.09 -5.65
N LEU A 407 -19.50 8.62 -4.82
CA LEU A 407 -18.86 9.92 -5.05
C LEU A 407 -17.93 9.89 -6.26
N SER A 408 -17.18 8.79 -6.44
CA SER A 408 -16.31 8.64 -7.61
C SER A 408 -17.11 8.46 -8.90
N TYR A 409 -18.20 7.71 -8.86
CA TYR A 409 -19.12 7.58 -10.01
C TYR A 409 -19.72 8.92 -10.41
N LEU A 410 -20.27 9.67 -9.45
CA LEU A 410 -20.86 11.00 -9.71
C LEU A 410 -19.83 11.97 -10.32
N TYR A 411 -18.60 11.98 -9.80
CA TYR A 411 -17.54 12.81 -10.34
C TYR A 411 -17.15 12.39 -11.77
N LEU A 412 -16.95 11.12 -12.04
CA LEU A 412 -16.59 10.63 -13.37
C LEU A 412 -17.75 10.84 -14.37
N LYS A 413 -19.01 10.73 -13.92
CA LYS A 413 -20.19 11.00 -14.75
C LYS A 413 -20.30 12.46 -15.14
N SER A 414 -19.94 13.41 -14.26
CA SER A 414 -20.04 14.85 -14.53
C SER A 414 -19.21 15.31 -15.73
N GLY A 415 -18.12 14.60 -16.08
CA GLY A 415 -17.25 14.95 -17.20
C GLY A 415 -16.34 16.17 -16.95
N ASN A 416 -16.41 16.82 -15.79
CA ASN A 416 -15.63 18.03 -15.45
C ASN A 416 -14.11 17.81 -15.32
N TRP A 417 -13.67 16.57 -15.44
CA TRP A 417 -12.28 16.13 -15.37
C TRP A 417 -11.56 16.11 -16.74
N ASN A 418 -12.29 16.37 -17.84
CA ASN A 418 -11.72 16.35 -19.20
C ASN A 418 -10.88 17.60 -19.53
N LYS A 419 -10.65 18.48 -18.56
CA LYS A 419 -9.77 19.63 -18.72
C LYS A 419 -8.32 19.15 -18.73
N ARG A 420 -7.54 19.62 -19.75
CA ARG A 420 -6.10 19.33 -19.86
C ARG A 420 -5.37 19.84 -18.61
N ILE A 421 -4.54 18.95 -18.01
CA ILE A 421 -3.65 19.29 -16.90
C ILE A 421 -2.35 19.84 -17.48
#